data_2291d64ff1d760c5c3ad7f08adcd051e
#
_entry.id   2291d64ff1d760c5c3ad7f08adcd051e
#
_cell.length_a   1.000
_cell.length_b   1.000
_cell.length_c   1.000
_cell.angle_alpha   90.00
_cell.angle_beta   90.00
_cell.angle_gamma   90.00
#
_symmetry.space_group_name_H-M   'P 1'
#
loop_
_entity.id
_entity.type
_entity.pdbx_description
1 polymer ?
#
loop_
_entity_poly.entity_id
_entity_poly.type
_entity_poly.pdbx_seq_one_letter_code
_entity_poly.pdbx_strand_id
1 'polypeptide(L)' 'MRVVGEIPHPDCKITLFAWNNRYLIKFEQGLLEQTFKIHEYDVTSEADLRALVDETFISETLSRFEAMRNSLRNRLNVIG' A
#
# COMPACT_ATOMS: atom_id res chain seq x y z
N MET A 1 10.64 -0.79 -13.73
CA MET A 1 10.00 -1.22 -12.47
C MET A 1 9.84 -2.73 -12.48
N ARG A 2 10.24 -3.38 -11.42
CA ARG A 2 10.22 -4.85 -11.31
C ARG A 2 9.32 -5.25 -10.15
N VAL A 3 8.43 -6.21 -10.39
CA VAL A 3 7.62 -6.79 -9.30
C VAL A 3 8.51 -7.70 -8.47
N VAL A 4 8.60 -7.40 -7.18
CA VAL A 4 9.35 -8.22 -6.21
C VAL A 4 8.46 -9.36 -5.72
N GLY A 5 7.18 -9.10 -5.56
CA GLY A 5 6.23 -10.10 -5.11
C GLY A 5 4.91 -9.51 -4.71
N GLU A 6 4.03 -10.38 -4.25
CA GLU A 6 2.73 -10.01 -3.72
C GLU A 6 2.53 -10.64 -2.36
N ILE A 7 1.75 -9.96 -1.52
CA ILE A 7 1.36 -10.50 -0.22
C ILE A 7 -0.14 -10.73 -0.27
N PRO A 8 -0.61 -11.98 -0.19
CA PRO A 8 -2.04 -12.27 -0.24
C PRO A 8 -2.78 -11.67 0.96
N HIS A 9 -3.91 -11.02 0.69
CA HIS A 9 -4.79 -10.52 1.75
C HIS A 9 -6.21 -10.47 1.20
N PRO A 10 -7.23 -10.86 2.01
CA PRO A 10 -8.61 -10.89 1.52
C PRO A 10 -9.22 -9.52 1.29
N ASP A 11 -8.72 -8.48 1.94
CA ASP A 11 -9.36 -7.17 1.95
C ASP A 11 -8.67 -6.14 1.04
N CYS A 12 -7.49 -6.42 0.54
CA CYS A 12 -6.77 -5.52 -0.35
C CYS A 12 -5.71 -6.27 -1.16
N LYS A 13 -5.27 -5.65 -2.24
CA LYS A 13 -4.16 -6.19 -3.03
C LYS A 13 -2.87 -5.52 -2.59
N ILE A 14 -1.85 -6.31 -2.28
CA ILE A 14 -0.56 -5.81 -1.80
C ILE A 14 0.51 -6.27 -2.78
N THR A 15 1.17 -5.31 -3.42
CA THR A 15 2.22 -5.60 -4.39
C THR A 15 3.50 -4.89 -3.98
N LEU A 16 4.61 -5.59 -4.07
CA LEU A 16 5.94 -5.07 -3.78
C LEU A 16 6.70 -4.90 -5.09
N PHE A 17 7.31 -3.73 -5.26
CA PHE A 17 8.09 -3.39 -6.45
C PHE A 17 9.49 -2.93 -6.07
N ALA A 18 10.42 -3.06 -7.00
CA ALA A 18 11.73 -2.44 -6.92
C ALA A 18 11.93 -1.54 -8.14
N TRP A 19 12.35 -0.29 -7.92
CA TRP A 19 12.58 0.66 -9.00
C TRP A 19 13.48 1.79 -8.54
N ASN A 20 14.52 2.05 -9.32
CA ASN A 20 15.37 3.22 -9.16
C ASN A 20 15.92 3.34 -7.74
N ASN A 21 16.52 2.27 -7.22
CA ASN A 21 17.11 2.18 -5.88
C ASN A 21 16.10 2.41 -4.75
N ARG A 22 14.82 2.12 -5.03
CA ARG A 22 13.75 2.20 -4.04
C ARG A 22 12.91 0.94 -4.11
N TYR A 23 12.26 0.65 -2.99
CA TYR A 23 11.19 -0.32 -2.94
C TYR A 23 9.87 0.43 -2.84
N LEU A 24 8.84 -0.15 -3.44
CA LEU A 24 7.49 0.40 -3.39
C LEU A 24 6.59 -0.66 -2.78
N ILE A 25 5.78 -0.23 -1.83
CA ILE A 25 4.71 -1.07 -1.27
C ILE A 25 3.40 -0.44 -1.71
N LYS A 26 2.65 -1.16 -2.53
CA LYS A 26 1.41 -0.65 -3.09
C LYS A 26 0.23 -1.45 -2.55
N PHE A 27 -0.68 -0.74 -1.91
CA PHE A 27 -1.95 -1.30 -1.44
C PHE A 27 -3.06 -0.79 -2.34
N GLU A 28 -3.91 -1.69 -2.81
CA GLU A 28 -5.04 -1.34 -3.66
C GLU A 28 -6.33 -1.91 -3.08
N GLN A 29 -7.37 -1.10 -3.04
CA GLN A 29 -8.70 -1.52 -2.60
C GLN A 29 -9.73 -0.78 -3.45
N GLY A 30 -10.42 -1.50 -4.34
CA GLY A 30 -11.36 -0.88 -5.27
C GLY A 30 -10.64 0.12 -6.18
N LEU A 31 -11.11 1.36 -6.14
CA LEU A 31 -10.52 2.44 -6.94
C LEU A 31 -9.49 3.27 -6.16
N LEU A 32 -9.15 2.85 -4.96
CA LEU A 32 -8.20 3.56 -4.10
C LEU A 32 -6.87 2.84 -4.03
N GLU A 33 -5.80 3.61 -3.89
CA GLU A 33 -4.46 3.05 -3.70
C GLU A 33 -3.71 3.86 -2.64
N GLN A 34 -2.81 3.17 -1.95
CA GLN A 34 -1.81 3.81 -1.09
C GLN A 34 -0.47 3.22 -1.47
N THR A 35 0.51 4.07 -1.75
CA THR A 35 1.83 3.63 -2.17
C THR A 35 2.88 4.25 -1.26
N PHE A 36 3.76 3.41 -0.74
CA PHE A 36 4.91 3.83 0.05
C PHE A 36 6.17 3.62 -0.76
N LYS A 37 7.04 4.61 -0.75
CA LYS A 37 8.38 4.51 -1.35
C LYS A 37 9.38 4.41 -0.22
N ILE A 38 10.22 3.38 -0.28
CA ILE A 38 11.21 3.10 0.75
C ILE A 38 12.57 3.08 0.08
N HIS A 39 13.52 3.81 0.65
CA HIS A 39 14.88 3.80 0.15
C HIS A 39 15.48 2.41 0.36
N GLU A 40 16.20 1.87 -0.62
CA GLU A 40 16.76 0.52 -0.51
C GLU A 40 17.70 0.33 0.67
N TYR A 41 18.28 1.42 1.20
CA TYR A 41 19.17 1.36 2.35
C TYR A 41 18.44 1.21 3.68
N ASP A 42 17.12 1.40 3.69
CA ASP A 42 16.32 1.29 4.90
C ASP A 42 15.91 -0.15 5.22
N VAL A 43 16.11 -1.04 4.26
CA VAL A 43 15.85 -2.48 4.44
C VAL A 43 17.06 -3.25 3.92
N THR A 44 17.37 -4.39 4.54
CA THR A 44 18.56 -5.15 4.16
C THR A 44 18.28 -6.22 3.11
N SER A 45 17.00 -6.55 2.88
CA SER A 45 16.63 -7.61 1.93
C SER A 45 15.16 -7.51 1.57
N GLU A 46 14.76 -8.30 0.56
CA GLU A 46 13.35 -8.43 0.20
C GLU A 46 12.55 -9.10 1.31
N ALA A 47 13.19 -9.99 2.09
CA ALA A 47 12.54 -10.59 3.25
C ALA A 47 12.22 -9.55 4.31
N ASP A 48 13.12 -8.60 4.55
CA ASP A 48 12.86 -7.49 5.46
C ASP A 48 11.74 -6.60 4.94
N LEU A 49 11.69 -6.36 3.64
CA LEU A 49 10.62 -5.59 3.03
C LEU A 49 9.26 -6.25 3.30
N ARG A 50 9.18 -7.56 3.11
CA ARG A 50 7.95 -8.31 3.41
C ARG A 50 7.58 -8.25 4.89
N ALA A 51 8.57 -8.27 5.76
CA ALA A 51 8.36 -8.23 7.21
C ALA A 51 7.75 -6.91 7.68
N LEU A 52 7.97 -5.82 6.94
CA LEU A 52 7.34 -4.53 7.25
C LEU A 52 5.83 -4.58 7.09
N VAL A 53 5.34 -5.40 6.16
CA VAL A 53 3.91 -5.50 5.86
C VAL A 53 3.31 -6.58 6.76
N ASP A 54 3.20 -6.25 8.04
CA ASP A 54 2.59 -7.12 9.05
C ASP A 54 1.12 -6.76 9.24
N GLU A 55 0.44 -7.48 10.12
CA GLU A 55 -0.98 -7.27 10.37
C GLU A 55 -1.27 -5.86 10.89
N THR A 56 -0.38 -5.30 11.70
CA THR A 56 -0.54 -3.94 12.22
C THR A 56 -0.51 -2.92 11.08
N PHE A 57 0.47 -3.03 10.19
CA PHE A 57 0.60 -2.13 9.06
C PHE A 57 -0.60 -2.25 8.11
N ILE A 58 -1.02 -3.47 7.83
CA ILE A 58 -2.19 -3.73 6.97
C ILE A 58 -3.45 -3.14 7.61
N SER A 59 -3.65 -3.34 8.91
CA SER A 59 -4.80 -2.81 9.64
C SER A 59 -4.86 -1.28 9.57
N GLU A 60 -3.72 -0.62 9.75
CA GLU A 60 -3.64 0.84 9.64
C GLU A 60 -3.95 1.31 8.22
N THR A 61 -3.47 0.58 7.22
CA THR A 61 -3.73 0.88 5.81
C THR A 61 -5.21 0.75 5.48
N LEU A 62 -5.86 -0.30 5.97
CA LEU A 62 -7.30 -0.50 5.76
C LEU A 62 -8.12 0.61 6.42
N SER A 63 -7.70 1.05 7.60
CA SER A 63 -8.35 2.16 8.29
C SER A 63 -8.22 3.46 7.47
N ARG A 64 -7.05 3.70 6.88
CA ARG A 64 -6.86 4.86 6.00
C ARG A 64 -7.70 4.78 4.74
N PHE A 65 -7.88 3.60 4.16
CA PHE A 65 -8.77 3.42 3.01
C PHE A 65 -10.20 3.82 3.34
N GLU A 66 -10.68 3.48 4.52
CA GLU A 66 -12.02 3.88 4.95
C GLU A 66 -12.13 5.40 5.03
N ALA A 67 -11.14 6.06 5.61
CA ALA A 67 -11.09 7.52 5.67
C ALA A 67 -11.02 8.14 4.28
N MET A 68 -10.25 7.55 3.39
CA MET A 68 -10.13 8.02 2.01
C MET A 68 -11.47 7.92 1.28
N ARG A 69 -12.18 6.80 1.41
CA ARG A 69 -13.50 6.64 0.79
C ARG A 69 -14.50 7.66 1.31
N ASN A 70 -14.51 7.87 2.62
CA ASN A 70 -15.43 8.83 3.23
C ASN A 70 -15.13 10.26 2.76
N SER A 71 -13.86 10.61 2.69
CA SER A 71 -13.43 11.92 2.23
C SER A 71 -13.86 12.16 0.79
N LEU A 72 -13.62 11.21 -0.10
CA LEU A 72 -13.99 11.32 -1.50
C LEU A 72 -15.52 11.37 -1.66
N ARG A 73 -16.23 10.49 -0.96
CA ARG A 73 -17.71 10.48 -1.01
C ARG A 73 -18.29 11.82 -0.60
N ASN A 74 -17.75 12.42 0.46
CA ASN A 74 -18.22 13.72 0.93
C ASN A 74 -18.01 14.79 -0.12
N ARG A 75 -16.89 14.77 -0.82
CA ARG A 75 -16.64 15.74 -1.90
C ARG A 75 -17.52 15.50 -3.11
N LEU A 76 -17.75 14.27 -3.48
CA LEU A 76 -18.65 13.93 -4.59
C LEU A 76 -20.08 14.36 -4.29
N ASN A 77 -20.53 14.30 -3.05
CA ASN A 77 -21.85 14.76 -2.65
C ASN A 77 -22.00 16.28 -2.77
N VAL A 78 -20.91 17.02 -2.69
CA VAL A 78 -20.95 18.49 -2.86
C VAL A 78 -21.28 18.87 -4.28
N ILE A 79 -20.82 18.11 -5.26
CA ILE A 79 -21.01 18.41 -6.69
C ILE A 79 -22.11 17.57 -7.34
N GLY A 80 -22.51 16.52 -6.70
CA GLY A 80 -23.61 15.66 -7.15
C GLY A 80 -24.88 15.96 -6.39
#